data_6eb79af16d010ea99ab7d31899c9f36a
#
_entry.id   6eb79af16d010ea99ab7d31899c9f36a
#
_cell.length_a   1.000
_cell.length_b   1.000
_cell.length_c   1.000
_cell.angle_alpha   90.00
_cell.angle_beta   90.00
_cell.angle_gamma   90.00
#
_symmetry.space_group_name_H-M   'P 1'
#
loop_
_entity.id
_entity.type
_entity.pdbx_description
1 polymer ?
#
loop_
_entity_poly.entity_id
_entity_poly.type
_entity_poly.pdbx_seq_one_letter_code
_entity_poly.pdbx_strand_id
1 'polypeptide(L)'
;MHMPHTLPLPARTTVGPLGRRLLGLFVAVLALSLVGSAIGLWSLYRIGQSTDDIVQRSVSNERLVADAYRLQAINAERYKAVALSSEPEVGETLGADIAATQQQYDALIDTLAQRLARTVDEERLAHVNTQVQAFHQARAALVQARDFGLTQRIREVYGTQFLPASQALLAALDALTQSQRQSIDAGALRVASWSWRAQLALVAFGALSLVLGTLLGLWLVRSITRPIALASDAANRVAGLDLRHDIAGHDRDETGHMLSSLAVMQTALRHLAQQVRASVYSLHAASTDIASGNANLSDRTEEAAASLQETAAALEHVKRALQVSAETAHHTEARAAQA
;
A
#
# COMPACT_ATOMS: atom_id res chain seq x y z
N MET A 1 -45.52 -26.74 30.90
CA MET A 1 -45.64 -25.62 29.91
C MET A 1 -44.27 -25.00 29.74
N HIS A 2 -43.48 -25.54 28.75
CA HIS A 2 -42.08 -25.17 28.50
C HIS A 2 -42.07 -24.01 27.50
N MET A 3 -41.57 -22.82 27.91
CA MET A 3 -41.29 -21.72 27.00
C MET A 3 -39.90 -21.95 26.36
N PRO A 4 -39.76 -21.88 25.05
CA PRO A 4 -38.46 -21.94 24.41
C PRO A 4 -37.74 -20.58 24.56
N HIS A 5 -36.56 -20.61 25.17
CA HIS A 5 -35.60 -19.50 25.14
C HIS A 5 -35.13 -19.28 23.68
N THR A 6 -35.62 -18.27 23.02
CA THR A 6 -35.08 -17.78 21.77
C THR A 6 -33.75 -17.08 22.07
N LEU A 7 -32.63 -17.72 21.68
CA LEU A 7 -31.31 -17.10 21.65
C LEU A 7 -31.35 -15.87 20.71
N PRO A 8 -30.89 -14.70 21.13
CA PRO A 8 -30.81 -13.55 20.26
C PRO A 8 -29.78 -13.85 19.14
N LEU A 9 -30.20 -13.67 17.87
CA LEU A 9 -29.33 -13.71 16.71
C LEU A 9 -28.13 -12.75 16.91
N PRO A 10 -26.90 -13.13 16.51
CA PRO A 10 -25.76 -12.25 16.63
C PRO A 10 -26.02 -10.95 15.87
N ALA A 11 -25.92 -9.83 16.58
CA ALA A 11 -26.04 -8.51 15.99
C ALA A 11 -25.11 -8.41 14.78
N ARG A 12 -25.64 -8.01 13.61
CA ARG A 12 -24.83 -7.68 12.44
C ARG A 12 -23.77 -6.69 12.90
N THR A 13 -22.52 -7.09 12.86
CA THR A 13 -21.37 -6.24 13.14
C THR A 13 -21.26 -5.21 12.01
N THR A 14 -22.04 -4.15 12.08
CA THR A 14 -21.87 -2.98 11.20
C THR A 14 -20.55 -2.36 11.59
N VAL A 15 -19.60 -2.35 10.64
CA VAL A 15 -18.30 -1.70 10.82
C VAL A 15 -18.55 -0.23 11.19
N GLY A 16 -18.22 0.13 12.42
CA GLY A 16 -18.41 1.50 12.92
C GLY A 16 -17.55 2.54 12.19
N PRO A 17 -17.73 3.83 12.48
CA PRO A 17 -16.99 4.91 11.83
C PRO A 17 -15.47 4.75 11.86
N LEU A 18 -14.91 4.28 12.97
CA LEU A 18 -13.48 4.01 13.14
C LEU A 18 -13.03 2.85 12.23
N GLY A 19 -13.81 1.77 12.20
CA GLY A 19 -13.53 0.63 11.34
C GLY A 19 -13.59 0.99 9.86
N ARG A 20 -14.51 1.86 9.44
CA ARG A 20 -14.54 2.38 8.06
C ARG A 20 -13.32 3.23 7.71
N ARG A 21 -12.80 4.05 8.64
CA ARG A 21 -11.57 4.82 8.44
C ARG A 21 -10.35 3.92 8.27
N LEU A 22 -10.23 2.87 9.11
CA LEU A 22 -9.16 1.86 9.00
C LEU A 22 -9.24 1.08 7.69
N LEU A 23 -10.45 0.61 7.33
CA LEU A 23 -10.68 -0.11 6.08
C LEU A 23 -10.37 0.78 4.88
N GLY A 24 -10.83 2.05 4.90
CA GLY A 24 -10.55 3.02 3.84
C GLY A 24 -9.05 3.28 3.64
N LEU A 25 -8.30 3.40 4.73
CA LEU A 25 -6.84 3.57 4.67
C LEU A 25 -6.16 2.30 4.11
N PHE A 26 -6.58 1.12 4.55
CA PHE A 26 -6.05 -0.14 4.05
C PHE A 26 -6.31 -0.31 2.55
N VAL A 27 -7.54 -0.02 2.10
CA VAL A 27 -7.90 -0.04 0.68
C VAL A 27 -7.10 1.00 -0.11
N ALA A 28 -6.89 2.20 0.43
CA ALA A 28 -6.08 3.23 -0.22
C ALA A 28 -4.62 2.78 -0.41
N VAL A 29 -4.01 2.15 0.59
CA VAL A 29 -2.63 1.60 0.50
C VAL A 29 -2.56 0.46 -0.51
N LEU A 30 -3.54 -0.45 -0.51
CA LEU A 30 -3.62 -1.54 -1.49
C LEU A 30 -3.81 -1.00 -2.92
N ALA A 31 -4.69 -0.02 -3.11
CA ALA A 31 -4.91 0.62 -4.41
C ALA A 31 -3.63 1.30 -4.91
N LEU A 32 -2.92 2.01 -4.03
CA LEU A 32 -1.65 2.64 -4.34
C LEU A 32 -0.60 1.60 -4.76
N SER A 33 -0.49 0.48 -4.03
CA SER A 33 0.41 -0.63 -4.36
C SER A 33 0.07 -1.27 -5.71
N LEU A 34 -1.21 -1.49 -6.00
CA LEU A 34 -1.68 -2.03 -7.28
C LEU A 34 -1.35 -1.09 -8.46
N VAL A 35 -1.55 0.21 -8.30
CA VAL A 35 -1.20 1.21 -9.32
C VAL A 35 0.30 1.21 -9.59
N GLY A 36 1.14 1.19 -8.55
CA GLY A 36 2.60 1.11 -8.70
C GLY A 36 3.04 -0.16 -9.43
N SER A 37 2.46 -1.31 -9.06
CA SER A 37 2.73 -2.59 -9.71
C SER A 37 2.29 -2.59 -11.18
N ALA A 38 1.13 -2.02 -11.49
CA ALA A 38 0.63 -1.90 -12.86
C ALA A 38 1.53 -1.02 -13.74
N ILE A 39 2.01 0.11 -13.22
CA ILE A 39 2.99 0.98 -13.90
C ILE A 39 4.29 0.20 -14.18
N GLY A 40 4.80 -0.53 -13.19
CA GLY A 40 6.01 -1.34 -13.33
C GLY A 40 5.87 -2.42 -14.40
N LEU A 41 4.81 -3.22 -14.35
CA LEU A 41 4.53 -4.28 -15.32
C LEU A 41 4.34 -3.73 -16.73
N TRP A 42 3.58 -2.66 -16.88
CA TRP A 42 3.36 -2.03 -18.19
C TRP A 42 4.67 -1.50 -18.78
N SER A 43 5.52 -0.89 -17.95
CA SER A 43 6.84 -0.39 -18.36
C SER A 43 7.75 -1.53 -18.83
N LEU A 44 7.83 -2.63 -18.07
CA LEU A 44 8.61 -3.82 -18.43
C LEU A 44 8.11 -4.43 -19.74
N TYR A 45 6.80 -4.56 -19.89
CA TYR A 45 6.20 -5.09 -21.13
C TYR A 45 6.54 -4.24 -22.35
N ARG A 46 6.46 -2.90 -22.23
CA ARG A 46 6.82 -1.95 -23.31
C ARG A 46 8.30 -2.05 -23.70
N ILE A 47 9.18 -2.10 -22.70
CA ILE A 47 10.63 -2.23 -22.93
C ILE A 47 10.93 -3.57 -23.59
N GLY A 48 10.33 -4.67 -23.10
CA GLY A 48 10.46 -5.99 -23.67
C GLY A 48 10.07 -6.05 -25.15
N GLN A 49 8.87 -5.56 -25.50
CA GLN A 49 8.44 -5.50 -26.90
C GLN A 49 9.38 -4.70 -27.79
N SER A 50 9.84 -3.52 -27.32
CA SER A 50 10.76 -2.69 -28.12
C SER A 50 12.11 -3.38 -28.30
N THR A 51 12.58 -4.12 -27.33
CA THR A 51 13.83 -4.89 -27.41
C THR A 51 13.68 -6.05 -28.37
N ASP A 52 12.57 -6.78 -28.29
CA ASP A 52 12.28 -7.88 -29.21
C ASP A 52 12.19 -7.42 -30.67
N ASP A 53 11.55 -6.28 -30.94
CA ASP A 53 11.50 -5.71 -32.29
C ASP A 53 12.90 -5.38 -32.83
N ILE A 54 13.78 -4.82 -31.99
CA ILE A 54 15.17 -4.53 -32.39
C ILE A 54 15.91 -5.84 -32.71
N VAL A 55 15.86 -6.83 -31.81
CA VAL A 55 16.62 -8.06 -31.92
C VAL A 55 16.08 -8.94 -33.04
N GLN A 56 14.78 -9.17 -33.10
CA GLN A 56 14.17 -10.11 -34.05
C GLN A 56 14.08 -9.54 -35.49
N ARG A 57 13.91 -8.22 -35.60
CA ARG A 57 13.78 -7.60 -36.92
C ARG A 57 15.06 -6.91 -37.36
N SER A 58 15.49 -5.83 -36.64
CA SER A 58 16.56 -4.98 -37.14
C SER A 58 17.93 -5.68 -37.16
N VAL A 59 18.29 -6.37 -36.04
CA VAL A 59 19.57 -7.10 -35.96
C VAL A 59 19.58 -8.30 -36.91
N SER A 60 18.46 -9.02 -37.01
CA SER A 60 18.35 -10.16 -37.94
C SER A 60 18.46 -9.69 -39.41
N ASN A 61 17.84 -8.56 -39.77
CA ASN A 61 17.92 -8.02 -41.11
C ASN A 61 19.35 -7.49 -41.42
N GLU A 62 20.00 -6.81 -40.46
CA GLU A 62 21.39 -6.37 -40.61
C GLU A 62 22.33 -7.55 -40.92
N ARG A 63 22.18 -8.66 -40.20
CA ARG A 63 22.95 -9.89 -40.45
C ARG A 63 22.71 -10.46 -41.84
N LEU A 64 21.47 -10.51 -42.30
CA LEU A 64 21.14 -11.01 -43.64
C LEU A 64 21.76 -10.15 -44.72
N VAL A 65 21.73 -8.80 -44.58
CA VAL A 65 22.36 -7.87 -45.54
C VAL A 65 23.88 -7.99 -45.50
N ALA A 66 24.49 -8.11 -44.31
CA ALA A 66 25.94 -8.29 -44.17
C ALA A 66 26.41 -9.63 -44.80
N ASP A 67 25.62 -10.71 -44.62
CA ASP A 67 25.91 -12.00 -45.27
C ASP A 67 25.76 -11.89 -46.79
N ALA A 68 24.73 -11.22 -47.31
CA ALA A 68 24.58 -10.96 -48.72
C ALA A 68 25.77 -10.17 -49.29
N TYR A 69 26.22 -9.10 -48.60
CA TYR A 69 27.42 -8.36 -48.93
C TYR A 69 28.65 -9.28 -49.03
N ARG A 70 28.87 -10.08 -47.99
CA ARG A 70 30.02 -11.02 -47.94
C ARG A 70 30.00 -12.05 -49.10
N LEU A 71 28.84 -12.66 -49.34
CA LEU A 71 28.72 -13.64 -50.47
C LEU A 71 28.96 -12.98 -51.81
N GLN A 72 28.43 -11.78 -52.01
CA GLN A 72 28.65 -11.00 -53.25
C GLN A 72 30.12 -10.60 -53.43
N ALA A 73 30.81 -10.18 -52.36
CA ALA A 73 32.23 -9.85 -52.42
C ALA A 73 33.10 -11.07 -52.78
N ILE A 74 32.80 -12.24 -52.16
CA ILE A 74 33.45 -13.50 -52.47
C ILE A 74 33.25 -13.88 -53.94
N ASN A 75 32.03 -13.78 -54.44
CA ASN A 75 31.74 -14.12 -55.84
C ASN A 75 32.40 -13.13 -56.80
N ALA A 76 32.46 -11.84 -56.48
CA ALA A 76 33.15 -10.85 -57.29
C ALA A 76 34.66 -11.19 -57.47
N GLU A 77 35.33 -11.57 -56.41
CA GLU A 77 36.75 -12.01 -56.48
C GLU A 77 36.93 -13.34 -57.23
N ARG A 78 35.99 -14.30 -57.07
CA ARG A 78 36.01 -15.53 -57.81
C ARG A 78 35.81 -15.30 -59.31
N TYR A 79 34.87 -14.45 -59.75
CA TYR A 79 34.70 -14.06 -61.14
C TYR A 79 35.94 -13.35 -61.70
N LYS A 80 36.58 -12.49 -60.91
CA LYS A 80 37.85 -11.86 -61.24
C LYS A 80 38.94 -12.89 -61.48
N ALA A 81 39.09 -13.86 -60.55
CA ALA A 81 40.08 -14.94 -60.69
C ALA A 81 39.85 -15.77 -61.96
N VAL A 82 38.59 -16.14 -62.22
CA VAL A 82 38.22 -16.91 -63.42
C VAL A 82 38.46 -16.10 -64.72
N ALA A 83 38.16 -14.82 -64.73
CA ALA A 83 38.30 -13.96 -65.92
C ALA A 83 39.75 -13.62 -66.29
N LEU A 84 40.59 -13.44 -65.26
CA LEU A 84 41.98 -13.01 -65.45
C LEU A 84 42.98 -14.18 -65.49
N SER A 85 42.55 -15.38 -65.16
CA SER A 85 43.39 -16.59 -65.28
C SER A 85 43.55 -17.04 -66.73
N SER A 86 44.78 -17.43 -67.10
CA SER A 86 45.06 -18.07 -68.40
C SER A 86 44.73 -19.57 -68.42
N GLU A 87 44.42 -20.15 -67.24
CA GLU A 87 44.15 -21.59 -67.05
C GLU A 87 42.63 -21.87 -67.08
N PRO A 88 42.14 -22.68 -68.02
CA PRO A 88 40.71 -23.02 -68.13
C PRO A 88 40.21 -23.77 -66.85
N GLU A 89 41.05 -24.54 -66.21
CA GLU A 89 40.74 -25.37 -65.02
C GLU A 89 40.27 -24.53 -63.82
N VAL A 90 40.72 -23.26 -63.72
CA VAL A 90 40.28 -22.34 -62.68
C VAL A 90 38.77 -22.07 -62.75
N GLY A 91 38.24 -21.98 -64.01
CA GLY A 91 36.81 -21.79 -64.21
C GLY A 91 35.98 -23.04 -63.87
N GLU A 92 36.51 -24.23 -64.18
CA GLU A 92 35.86 -25.50 -63.80
C GLU A 92 35.88 -25.71 -62.29
N THR A 93 37.02 -25.45 -61.63
CA THR A 93 37.17 -25.62 -60.16
C THR A 93 36.28 -24.65 -59.39
N LEU A 94 36.21 -23.37 -59.77
CA LEU A 94 35.44 -22.36 -59.05
C LEU A 94 33.97 -22.30 -59.48
N GLY A 95 33.59 -22.92 -60.57
CA GLY A 95 32.24 -22.82 -61.13
C GLY A 95 31.14 -23.31 -60.18
N ALA A 96 31.37 -24.45 -59.57
CA ALA A 96 30.41 -25.02 -58.59
C ALA A 96 30.27 -24.13 -57.33
N ASP A 97 31.38 -23.58 -56.81
CA ASP A 97 31.39 -22.68 -55.68
C ASP A 97 30.72 -21.33 -55.96
N ILE A 98 30.94 -20.79 -57.14
CA ILE A 98 30.28 -19.56 -57.62
C ILE A 98 28.74 -19.76 -57.66
N ALA A 99 28.30 -20.89 -58.24
CA ALA A 99 26.89 -21.19 -58.35
C ALA A 99 26.22 -21.39 -56.99
N ALA A 100 26.87 -22.15 -56.08
CA ALA A 100 26.36 -22.34 -54.70
C ALA A 100 26.29 -21.02 -53.93
N THR A 101 27.32 -20.18 -54.05
CA THR A 101 27.33 -18.86 -53.40
C THR A 101 26.24 -17.93 -53.94
N GLN A 102 26.02 -17.96 -55.27
CA GLN A 102 24.96 -17.18 -55.92
C GLN A 102 23.57 -17.65 -55.43
N GLN A 103 23.33 -18.93 -55.33
CA GLN A 103 22.07 -19.48 -54.83
C GLN A 103 21.80 -19.04 -53.38
N GLN A 104 22.82 -19.05 -52.52
CA GLN A 104 22.71 -18.56 -51.16
C GLN A 104 22.40 -17.04 -51.13
N TYR A 105 23.08 -16.24 -51.96
CA TYR A 105 22.85 -14.81 -52.10
C TYR A 105 21.40 -14.51 -52.50
N ASP A 106 20.90 -15.20 -53.56
CA ASP A 106 19.55 -14.99 -54.06
C ASP A 106 18.50 -15.33 -52.98
N ALA A 107 18.68 -16.40 -52.24
CA ALA A 107 17.80 -16.77 -51.14
C ALA A 107 17.78 -15.72 -49.99
N LEU A 108 18.95 -15.10 -49.73
CA LEU A 108 19.02 -13.98 -48.76
C LEU A 108 18.28 -12.74 -49.26
N ILE A 109 18.45 -12.36 -50.55
CA ILE A 109 17.75 -11.23 -51.17
C ILE A 109 16.24 -11.45 -51.17
N ASP A 110 15.77 -12.67 -51.50
CA ASP A 110 14.35 -12.99 -51.46
C ASP A 110 13.78 -12.90 -50.02
N THR A 111 14.54 -13.37 -49.03
CA THR A 111 14.16 -13.23 -47.62
C THR A 111 14.10 -11.76 -47.20
N LEU A 112 15.09 -10.96 -47.61
CA LEU A 112 15.10 -9.51 -47.33
C LEU A 112 13.94 -8.80 -48.02
N ALA A 113 13.58 -9.20 -49.25
CA ALA A 113 12.44 -8.61 -49.96
C ALA A 113 11.12 -8.81 -49.19
N GLN A 114 10.92 -9.98 -48.62
CA GLN A 114 9.73 -10.25 -47.77
C GLN A 114 9.76 -9.45 -46.47
N ARG A 115 10.91 -9.34 -45.80
CA ARG A 115 11.06 -8.70 -44.51
C ARG A 115 11.05 -7.18 -44.57
N LEU A 116 11.60 -6.59 -45.62
CA LEU A 116 11.73 -5.13 -45.81
C LEU A 116 10.57 -4.54 -46.59
N ALA A 117 9.66 -5.36 -47.16
CA ALA A 117 8.45 -4.88 -47.79
C ALA A 117 7.68 -3.92 -46.88
N ARG A 118 7.28 -2.76 -47.42
CA ARG A 118 6.55 -1.70 -46.69
C ARG A 118 7.32 -1.08 -45.51
N THR A 119 8.64 -1.22 -45.50
CA THR A 119 9.51 -0.53 -44.55
C THR A 119 10.20 0.67 -45.20
N VAL A 120 10.88 1.48 -44.40
CA VAL A 120 11.68 2.62 -44.87
C VAL A 120 12.86 2.19 -45.75
N ASP A 121 13.23 0.91 -45.75
CA ASP A 121 14.34 0.34 -46.51
C ASP A 121 13.89 -0.34 -47.80
N GLU A 122 12.60 -0.34 -48.13
CA GLU A 122 12.06 -0.88 -49.38
C GLU A 122 12.69 -0.26 -50.62
N GLU A 123 12.85 1.09 -50.64
CA GLU A 123 13.51 1.81 -51.73
C GLU A 123 14.99 1.45 -51.87
N ARG A 124 15.70 1.28 -50.71
CA ARG A 124 17.11 0.87 -50.74
C ARG A 124 17.27 -0.55 -51.24
N LEU A 125 16.36 -1.45 -50.87
CA LEU A 125 16.35 -2.78 -51.41
C LEU A 125 16.03 -2.81 -52.91
N ALA A 126 15.11 -1.97 -53.39
CA ALA A 126 14.83 -1.82 -54.82
C ALA A 126 16.06 -1.33 -55.57
N HIS A 127 16.84 -0.40 -54.96
CA HIS A 127 18.13 0.02 -55.54
C HIS A 127 19.15 -1.12 -55.59
N VAL A 128 19.27 -1.94 -54.52
CA VAL A 128 20.10 -3.15 -54.53
C VAL A 128 19.68 -4.06 -55.68
N ASN A 129 18.39 -4.34 -55.86
CA ASN A 129 17.89 -5.17 -56.96
C ASN A 129 18.24 -4.61 -58.35
N THR A 130 18.22 -3.29 -58.50
CA THR A 130 18.67 -2.64 -59.75
C THR A 130 20.15 -2.91 -60.01
N GLN A 131 21.00 -2.78 -58.99
CA GLN A 131 22.43 -3.07 -59.09
C GLN A 131 22.72 -4.56 -59.31
N VAL A 132 21.89 -5.46 -58.75
CA VAL A 132 21.96 -6.90 -59.04
C VAL A 132 21.76 -7.17 -60.52
N GLN A 133 20.75 -6.58 -61.14
CA GLN A 133 20.53 -6.72 -62.61
C GLN A 133 21.71 -6.22 -63.44
N ALA A 134 22.26 -5.04 -63.09
CA ALA A 134 23.45 -4.48 -63.75
C ALA A 134 24.67 -5.39 -63.59
N PHE A 135 24.87 -5.96 -62.40
CA PHE A 135 25.93 -6.93 -62.13
C PHE A 135 25.77 -8.20 -62.96
N HIS A 136 24.53 -8.76 -63.05
CA HIS A 136 24.26 -9.96 -63.89
C HIS A 136 24.57 -9.73 -65.36
N GLN A 137 24.23 -8.55 -65.91
CA GLN A 137 24.55 -8.16 -67.28
C GLN A 137 26.06 -8.06 -67.50
N ALA A 138 26.78 -7.37 -66.59
CA ALA A 138 28.22 -7.22 -66.65
C ALA A 138 28.96 -8.60 -66.52
N ARG A 139 28.48 -9.44 -65.64
CA ARG A 139 28.95 -10.84 -65.49
C ARG A 139 28.78 -11.62 -66.79
N ALA A 140 27.59 -11.60 -67.40
CA ALA A 140 27.33 -12.29 -68.68
C ALA A 140 28.27 -11.81 -69.78
N ALA A 141 28.49 -10.50 -69.92
CA ALA A 141 29.44 -9.92 -70.85
C ALA A 141 30.88 -10.42 -70.58
N LEU A 142 31.30 -10.53 -69.31
CA LEU A 142 32.64 -10.99 -68.92
C LEU A 142 32.82 -12.49 -69.27
N VAL A 143 31.84 -13.30 -68.98
CA VAL A 143 31.86 -14.73 -69.35
C VAL A 143 31.92 -14.89 -70.88
N GLN A 144 31.11 -14.19 -71.64
CA GLN A 144 31.11 -14.21 -73.06
C GLN A 144 32.47 -13.75 -73.65
N ALA A 145 33.09 -12.67 -73.12
CA ALA A 145 34.42 -12.22 -73.56
C ALA A 145 35.50 -13.27 -73.34
N ARG A 146 35.38 -14.06 -72.21
CA ARG A 146 36.29 -15.16 -71.92
C ARG A 146 36.11 -16.34 -72.92
N ASP A 147 34.86 -16.72 -73.21
CA ASP A 147 34.58 -17.82 -74.12
C ASP A 147 35.12 -17.57 -75.54
N PHE A 148 35.21 -16.30 -75.95
CA PHE A 148 35.86 -15.88 -77.22
C PHE A 148 37.39 -15.91 -77.12
N GLY A 149 38.03 -16.06 -75.97
CA GLY A 149 39.48 -16.22 -75.82
C GLY A 149 40.31 -14.96 -76.08
N LEU A 150 39.71 -13.78 -76.17
CA LEU A 150 40.38 -12.52 -76.47
C LEU A 150 40.83 -11.80 -75.22
N THR A 151 42.08 -12.01 -74.81
CA THR A 151 42.61 -11.49 -73.49
C THR A 151 42.46 -9.97 -73.34
N GLN A 152 42.64 -9.21 -74.41
CA GLN A 152 42.44 -7.76 -74.38
C GLN A 152 40.98 -7.38 -74.13
N ARG A 153 40.05 -8.09 -74.79
CA ARG A 153 38.60 -7.91 -74.56
C ARG A 153 38.18 -8.27 -73.20
N ILE A 154 38.72 -9.32 -72.62
CA ILE A 154 38.44 -9.71 -71.23
C ILE A 154 38.84 -8.62 -70.25
N ARG A 155 40.05 -8.05 -70.38
CA ARG A 155 40.54 -6.93 -69.58
C ARG A 155 39.68 -5.67 -69.70
N GLU A 156 39.27 -5.35 -70.91
CA GLU A 156 38.42 -4.21 -71.23
C GLU A 156 37.02 -4.38 -70.52
N VAL A 157 36.34 -5.49 -70.79
CA VAL A 157 35.02 -5.78 -70.18
C VAL A 157 35.12 -5.85 -68.65
N TYR A 158 36.18 -6.47 -68.10
CA TYR A 158 36.41 -6.51 -66.69
C TYR A 158 36.54 -5.09 -66.10
N GLY A 159 37.38 -4.24 -66.67
CA GLY A 159 37.66 -2.92 -66.16
C GLY A 159 36.54 -1.91 -66.38
N THR A 160 35.82 -1.98 -67.52
CA THR A 160 34.80 -1.01 -67.85
C THR A 160 33.37 -1.36 -67.52
N GLN A 161 33.06 -2.66 -67.35
CA GLN A 161 31.70 -3.13 -67.06
C GLN A 161 31.60 -3.89 -65.73
N PHE A 162 32.40 -4.98 -65.58
CA PHE A 162 32.23 -5.87 -64.41
C PHE A 162 32.67 -5.19 -63.08
N LEU A 163 33.86 -4.60 -63.06
CA LEU A 163 34.37 -3.98 -61.82
C LEU A 163 33.47 -2.83 -61.31
N PRO A 164 33.04 -1.87 -62.19
CA PRO A 164 32.12 -0.83 -61.76
C PRO A 164 30.76 -1.37 -61.29
N ALA A 165 30.17 -2.33 -61.97
CA ALA A 165 28.90 -2.96 -61.56
C ALA A 165 29.02 -3.72 -60.24
N SER A 166 30.13 -4.44 -60.04
CA SER A 166 30.40 -5.12 -58.75
C SER A 166 30.56 -4.14 -57.60
N GLN A 167 31.32 -3.06 -57.82
CA GLN A 167 31.51 -2.00 -56.82
C GLN A 167 30.19 -1.28 -56.49
N ALA A 168 29.35 -1.00 -57.48
CA ALA A 168 28.06 -0.36 -57.29
C ALA A 168 27.10 -1.25 -56.47
N LEU A 169 27.08 -2.56 -56.76
CA LEU A 169 26.28 -3.51 -56.01
C LEU A 169 26.75 -3.62 -54.53
N LEU A 170 28.07 -3.73 -54.33
CA LEU A 170 28.62 -3.77 -52.98
C LEU A 170 28.35 -2.47 -52.20
N ALA A 171 28.44 -1.32 -52.85
CA ALA A 171 28.10 -0.02 -52.24
C ALA A 171 26.61 0.08 -51.89
N ALA A 172 25.71 -0.45 -52.74
CA ALA A 172 24.28 -0.49 -52.43
C ALA A 172 23.96 -1.40 -51.25
N LEU A 173 24.61 -2.57 -51.15
CA LEU A 173 24.48 -3.48 -49.99
C LEU A 173 25.06 -2.84 -48.70
N ASP A 174 26.19 -2.15 -48.80
CA ASP A 174 26.76 -1.43 -47.66
C ASP A 174 25.85 -0.30 -47.17
N ALA A 175 25.26 0.47 -48.08
CA ALA A 175 24.29 1.53 -47.77
C ALA A 175 23.04 0.94 -47.07
N LEU A 176 22.56 -0.22 -47.50
CA LEU A 176 21.46 -0.94 -46.82
C LEU A 176 21.87 -1.44 -45.42
N THR A 177 23.11 -1.97 -45.28
CA THR A 177 23.66 -2.37 -43.96
C THR A 177 23.74 -1.20 -43.00
N GLN A 178 24.24 -0.04 -43.48
CA GLN A 178 24.32 1.17 -42.64
C GLN A 178 22.94 1.66 -42.23
N SER A 179 21.92 1.57 -43.11
CA SER A 179 20.55 1.92 -42.73
C SER A 179 19.99 1.00 -41.63
N GLN A 180 20.24 -0.32 -41.72
CA GLN A 180 19.85 -1.24 -40.69
C GLN A 180 20.55 -0.94 -39.37
N ARG A 181 21.83 -0.62 -39.34
CA ARG A 181 22.57 -0.18 -38.16
C ARG A 181 22.02 1.09 -37.55
N GLN A 182 21.72 2.09 -38.38
CA GLN A 182 21.06 3.30 -37.87
C GLN A 182 19.69 3.03 -37.27
N SER A 183 18.94 2.11 -37.84
CA SER A 183 17.64 1.66 -37.27
C SER A 183 17.81 0.97 -35.93
N ILE A 184 18.86 0.14 -35.74
CA ILE A 184 19.22 -0.49 -34.46
C ILE A 184 19.58 0.58 -33.43
N ASP A 185 20.47 1.53 -33.79
CA ASP A 185 20.90 2.59 -32.89
C ASP A 185 19.74 3.50 -32.45
N ALA A 186 18.89 3.89 -33.42
CA ALA A 186 17.67 4.67 -33.14
C ALA A 186 16.69 3.89 -32.25
N GLY A 187 16.59 2.57 -32.43
CA GLY A 187 15.82 1.67 -31.57
C GLY A 187 16.38 1.63 -30.15
N ALA A 188 17.69 1.46 -30.02
CA ALA A 188 18.37 1.42 -28.71
C ALA A 188 18.19 2.74 -27.94
N LEU A 189 18.32 3.89 -28.61
CA LEU A 189 18.08 5.21 -28.02
C LEU A 189 16.61 5.37 -27.55
N ARG A 190 15.65 4.85 -28.32
CA ARG A 190 14.24 4.84 -27.91
C ARG A 190 14.03 3.99 -26.64
N VAL A 191 14.57 2.78 -26.60
CA VAL A 191 14.50 1.92 -25.42
C VAL A 191 15.13 2.61 -24.21
N ALA A 192 16.32 3.21 -24.37
CA ALA A 192 17.00 3.95 -23.29
C ALA A 192 16.15 5.12 -22.76
N SER A 193 15.55 5.90 -23.67
CA SER A 193 14.69 7.03 -23.29
C SER A 193 13.40 6.59 -22.56
N TRP A 194 12.79 5.50 -23.02
CA TRP A 194 11.63 4.90 -22.35
C TRP A 194 12.00 4.34 -20.97
N SER A 195 13.12 3.64 -20.86
CA SER A 195 13.64 3.11 -19.59
C SER A 195 13.87 4.24 -18.58
N TRP A 196 14.54 5.33 -18.99
CA TRP A 196 14.77 6.49 -18.13
C TRP A 196 13.47 7.13 -17.66
N ARG A 197 12.50 7.34 -18.56
CA ARG A 197 11.18 7.90 -18.21
C ARG A 197 10.42 7.00 -17.26
N ALA A 198 10.49 5.67 -17.48
CA ALA A 198 9.87 4.69 -16.62
C ALA A 198 10.47 4.69 -15.20
N GLN A 199 11.81 4.74 -15.11
CA GLN A 199 12.51 4.86 -13.83
C GLN A 199 12.13 6.14 -13.09
N LEU A 200 12.13 7.28 -13.79
CA LEU A 200 11.71 8.56 -13.19
C LEU A 200 10.27 8.52 -12.68
N ALA A 201 9.35 7.94 -13.47
CA ALA A 201 7.95 7.80 -13.09
C ALA A 201 7.79 6.89 -11.85
N LEU A 202 8.52 5.77 -11.76
CA LEU A 202 8.50 4.88 -10.61
C LEU A 202 9.07 5.55 -9.36
N VAL A 203 10.19 6.28 -9.47
CA VAL A 203 10.79 7.02 -8.35
C VAL A 203 9.85 8.12 -7.87
N ALA A 204 9.28 8.90 -8.79
CA ALA A 204 8.32 9.94 -8.45
C ALA A 204 7.05 9.38 -7.79
N PHE A 205 6.52 8.27 -8.32
CA PHE A 205 5.40 7.56 -7.72
C PHE A 205 5.73 7.00 -6.34
N GLY A 206 6.91 6.41 -6.15
CA GLY A 206 7.40 5.93 -4.85
C GLY A 206 7.52 7.05 -3.83
N ALA A 207 8.11 8.18 -4.21
CA ALA A 207 8.22 9.37 -3.35
C ALA A 207 6.83 9.92 -2.98
N LEU A 208 5.93 10.05 -3.94
CA LEU A 208 4.54 10.48 -3.69
C LEU A 208 3.80 9.52 -2.76
N SER A 209 3.96 8.22 -2.97
CA SER A 209 3.36 7.18 -2.13
C SER A 209 3.87 7.24 -0.69
N LEU A 210 5.18 7.49 -0.50
CA LEU A 210 5.78 7.65 0.82
C LEU A 210 5.21 8.88 1.55
N VAL A 211 5.11 10.01 0.86
CA VAL A 211 4.53 11.25 1.43
C VAL A 211 3.06 11.03 1.80
N LEU A 212 2.26 10.49 0.89
CA LEU A 212 0.85 10.18 1.14
C LEU A 212 0.68 9.19 2.29
N GLY A 213 1.46 8.11 2.33
CA GLY A 213 1.44 7.11 3.40
C GLY A 213 1.79 7.72 4.76
N THR A 214 2.82 8.58 4.80
CA THR A 214 3.21 9.29 6.03
C THR A 214 2.11 10.23 6.50
N LEU A 215 1.52 11.03 5.62
CA LEU A 215 0.44 11.95 5.96
C LEU A 215 -0.81 11.20 6.46
N LEU A 216 -1.19 10.12 5.78
CA LEU A 216 -2.29 9.26 6.20
C LEU A 216 -2.02 8.59 7.55
N GLY A 217 -0.79 8.11 7.78
CA GLY A 217 -0.37 7.53 9.05
C GLY A 217 -0.45 8.54 10.20
N LEU A 218 0.09 9.75 10.00
CA LEU A 218 0.02 10.84 10.99
C LEU A 218 -1.43 11.27 11.27
N TRP A 219 -2.26 11.34 10.24
CA TRP A 219 -3.68 11.62 10.38
C TRP A 219 -4.38 10.53 11.21
N LEU A 220 -4.10 9.26 10.92
CA LEU A 220 -4.65 8.12 11.67
C LEU A 220 -4.23 8.13 13.14
N VAL A 221 -2.94 8.34 13.41
CA VAL A 221 -2.42 8.45 14.79
C VAL A 221 -3.16 9.56 15.54
N ARG A 222 -3.30 10.74 14.94
CA ARG A 222 -4.03 11.85 15.58
C ARG A 222 -5.51 11.55 15.78
N SER A 223 -6.16 10.87 14.84
CA SER A 223 -7.61 10.61 14.89
C SER A 223 -8.00 9.46 15.84
N ILE A 224 -7.06 8.57 16.19
CA ILE A 224 -7.34 7.40 17.05
C ILE A 224 -6.58 7.50 18.37
N THR A 225 -5.27 7.68 18.34
CA THR A 225 -4.43 7.58 19.55
C THR A 225 -4.72 8.72 20.52
N ARG A 226 -4.95 9.94 20.03
CA ARG A 226 -5.23 11.09 20.87
C ARG A 226 -6.55 10.97 21.64
N PRO A 227 -7.70 10.62 21.04
CA PRO A 227 -8.94 10.40 21.78
C PRO A 227 -8.86 9.23 22.78
N ILE A 228 -8.18 8.13 22.42
CA ILE A 228 -7.97 7.00 23.33
C ILE A 228 -7.13 7.43 24.55
N ALA A 229 -6.07 8.21 24.35
CA ALA A 229 -5.25 8.74 25.44
C ALA A 229 -6.09 9.63 26.38
N LEU A 230 -6.94 10.50 25.82
CA LEU A 230 -7.86 11.33 26.61
C LEU A 230 -8.87 10.50 27.41
N ALA A 231 -9.40 9.43 26.82
CA ALA A 231 -10.31 8.54 27.53
C ALA A 231 -9.61 7.75 28.66
N SER A 232 -8.38 7.30 28.42
CA SER A 232 -7.56 6.65 29.45
C SER A 232 -7.25 7.60 30.61
N ASP A 233 -6.89 8.85 30.31
CA ASP A 233 -6.63 9.87 31.33
C ASP A 233 -7.90 10.23 32.12
N ALA A 234 -9.04 10.38 31.44
CA ALA A 234 -10.33 10.57 32.09
C ALA A 234 -10.71 9.41 32.99
N ALA A 235 -10.52 8.16 32.55
CA ALA A 235 -10.77 6.97 33.35
C ALA A 235 -9.87 6.91 34.60
N ASN A 236 -8.58 7.24 34.45
CA ASN A 236 -7.64 7.30 35.57
C ASN A 236 -8.03 8.36 36.61
N ARG A 237 -8.49 9.55 36.18
CA ARG A 237 -9.00 10.57 37.09
C ARG A 237 -10.22 10.11 37.84
N VAL A 238 -11.18 9.51 37.16
CA VAL A 238 -12.39 8.95 37.80
C VAL A 238 -12.03 7.86 38.81
N ALA A 239 -11.10 6.96 38.45
CA ALA A 239 -10.60 5.92 39.38
C ALA A 239 -9.89 6.50 40.59
N GLY A 240 -9.19 7.63 40.45
CA GLY A 240 -8.58 8.40 41.52
C GLY A 240 -9.55 9.28 42.33
N LEU A 241 -10.87 9.19 42.05
CA LEU A 241 -11.93 9.99 42.68
C LEU A 241 -11.81 11.50 42.42
N ASP A 242 -11.01 11.91 41.42
CA ASP A 242 -10.99 13.29 40.97
C ASP A 242 -12.11 13.52 39.94
N LEU A 243 -13.25 13.94 40.46
CA LEU A 243 -14.46 14.20 39.67
C LEU A 243 -14.65 15.67 39.32
N ARG A 244 -13.66 16.56 39.54
CA ARG A 244 -13.81 18.01 39.38
C ARG A 244 -13.91 18.45 37.92
N HIS A 245 -13.17 17.82 37.01
CA HIS A 245 -13.08 18.22 35.61
C HIS A 245 -14.10 17.45 34.77
N ASP A 246 -14.88 18.16 33.99
CA ASP A 246 -15.88 17.54 33.13
C ASP A 246 -15.21 16.79 31.96
N ILE A 247 -15.73 15.61 31.66
CA ILE A 247 -15.31 14.82 30.53
C ILE A 247 -16.13 15.25 29.30
N ALA A 248 -15.46 15.89 28.31
CA ALA A 248 -16.09 16.26 27.04
C ALA A 248 -16.18 15.04 26.12
N GLY A 249 -17.34 14.41 26.08
CA GLY A 249 -17.68 13.35 25.13
C GLY A 249 -18.32 13.90 23.86
N HIS A 250 -18.27 13.13 22.77
CA HIS A 250 -19.02 13.37 21.54
C HIS A 250 -19.41 12.05 20.89
N ASP A 251 -20.53 12.01 20.18
CA ASP A 251 -21.10 10.77 19.62
C ASP A 251 -20.78 10.58 18.11
N ARG A 252 -19.67 11.18 17.63
CA ARG A 252 -19.29 11.13 16.21
C ARG A 252 -18.63 9.81 15.80
N ASP A 253 -17.98 9.15 16.74
CA ASP A 253 -17.30 7.87 16.53
C ASP A 253 -17.22 7.05 17.84
N GLU A 254 -16.68 5.82 17.77
CA GLU A 254 -16.62 4.89 18.90
C GLU A 254 -15.80 5.44 20.06
N THR A 255 -14.77 6.23 19.78
CA THR A 255 -13.94 6.86 20.82
C THR A 255 -14.67 7.98 21.52
N GLY A 256 -15.46 8.76 20.79
CA GLY A 256 -16.33 9.79 21.34
C GLY A 256 -17.45 9.19 22.19
N HIS A 257 -18.05 8.10 21.74
CA HIS A 257 -19.06 7.38 22.53
C HIS A 257 -18.49 6.82 23.84
N MET A 258 -17.25 6.32 23.82
CA MET A 258 -16.56 5.88 25.04
C MET A 258 -16.37 7.05 26.03
N LEU A 259 -15.95 8.23 25.54
CA LEU A 259 -15.84 9.43 26.36
C LEU A 259 -17.19 9.88 26.92
N SER A 260 -18.27 9.85 26.12
CA SER A 260 -19.64 10.13 26.58
C SER A 260 -20.09 9.17 27.67
N SER A 261 -19.79 7.88 27.55
CA SER A 261 -20.10 6.88 28.58
C SER A 261 -19.33 7.12 29.88
N LEU A 262 -18.05 7.55 29.80
CA LEU A 262 -17.26 7.95 30.96
C LEU A 262 -17.83 9.22 31.62
N ALA A 263 -18.33 10.19 30.85
CA ALA A 263 -18.98 11.40 31.37
C ALA A 263 -20.26 11.06 32.14
N VAL A 264 -21.09 10.16 31.62
CA VAL A 264 -22.29 9.66 32.32
C VAL A 264 -21.91 8.97 33.62
N MET A 265 -20.88 8.11 33.60
CA MET A 265 -20.39 7.43 34.83
C MET A 265 -19.88 8.46 35.84
N GLN A 266 -19.11 9.47 35.44
CA GLN A 266 -18.64 10.55 36.30
C GLN A 266 -19.82 11.29 36.97
N THR A 267 -20.85 11.62 36.20
CA THR A 267 -22.04 12.32 36.69
C THR A 267 -22.77 11.46 37.74
N ALA A 268 -22.93 10.17 37.47
CA ALA A 268 -23.55 9.23 38.44
C ALA A 268 -22.74 9.15 39.73
N LEU A 269 -21.42 9.08 39.67
CA LEU A 269 -20.55 9.07 40.85
C LEU A 269 -20.62 10.38 41.65
N ARG A 270 -20.66 11.54 40.97
CA ARG A 270 -20.89 12.84 41.64
C ARG A 270 -22.20 12.86 42.41
N HIS A 271 -23.28 12.41 41.77
CA HIS A 271 -24.59 12.35 42.40
C HIS A 271 -24.58 11.44 43.63
N LEU A 272 -23.98 10.26 43.55
CA LEU A 272 -23.82 9.33 44.65
C LEU A 272 -23.02 9.94 45.79
N ALA A 273 -21.92 10.60 45.53
CA ALA A 273 -21.11 11.31 46.52
C ALA A 273 -21.91 12.43 47.21
N GLN A 274 -22.73 13.17 46.46
CA GLN A 274 -23.61 14.22 47.02
C GLN A 274 -24.69 13.60 47.95
N GLN A 275 -25.32 12.49 47.54
CA GLN A 275 -26.31 11.79 48.36
C GLN A 275 -25.69 11.26 49.67
N VAL A 276 -24.53 10.61 49.58
CA VAL A 276 -23.82 10.12 50.78
C VAL A 276 -23.49 11.31 51.72
N ARG A 277 -23.00 12.41 51.17
CA ARG A 277 -22.70 13.61 51.96
C ARG A 277 -23.96 14.19 52.64
N ALA A 278 -25.07 14.26 51.93
CA ALA A 278 -26.36 14.70 52.49
C ALA A 278 -26.83 13.77 53.61
N SER A 279 -26.73 12.48 53.41
CA SER A 279 -27.09 11.46 54.41
C SER A 279 -26.20 11.59 55.67
N VAL A 280 -24.91 11.81 55.53
CA VAL A 280 -23.96 12.03 56.63
C VAL A 280 -24.32 13.29 57.43
N TYR A 281 -24.68 14.39 56.76
CA TYR A 281 -25.14 15.61 57.43
C TYR A 281 -26.44 15.39 58.19
N SER A 282 -27.42 14.67 57.59
CA SER A 282 -28.68 14.32 58.26
C SER A 282 -28.45 13.44 59.47
N LEU A 283 -27.55 12.42 59.34
CA LEU A 283 -27.18 11.54 60.46
C LEU A 283 -26.49 12.30 61.57
N HIS A 284 -25.61 13.24 61.24
CA HIS A 284 -24.93 14.09 62.22
C HIS A 284 -25.93 14.96 62.99
N ALA A 285 -26.89 15.58 62.32
CA ALA A 285 -27.96 16.38 62.94
C ALA A 285 -28.80 15.50 63.87
N ALA A 286 -29.27 14.35 63.42
CA ALA A 286 -30.04 13.41 64.22
C ALA A 286 -29.25 12.89 65.45
N SER A 287 -27.95 12.62 65.31
CA SER A 287 -27.09 12.26 66.45
C SER A 287 -26.95 13.39 67.48
N THR A 288 -26.87 14.64 67.01
CA THR A 288 -26.82 15.81 67.89
C THR A 288 -28.14 15.96 68.66
N ASP A 289 -29.29 15.81 68.00
CA ASP A 289 -30.60 15.84 68.59
C ASP A 289 -30.79 14.74 69.65
N ILE A 290 -30.32 13.51 69.34
CA ILE A 290 -30.35 12.36 70.30
C ILE A 290 -29.46 12.67 71.55
N ALA A 291 -28.26 13.20 71.32
CA ALA A 291 -27.35 13.57 72.38
C ALA A 291 -27.99 14.65 73.33
N SER A 292 -28.61 15.68 72.72
CA SER A 292 -29.34 16.71 73.46
C SER A 292 -30.58 16.13 74.17
N GLY A 293 -31.35 15.26 73.54
CA GLY A 293 -32.47 14.53 74.14
C GLY A 293 -32.04 13.65 75.28
N ASN A 294 -30.92 12.94 75.17
CA ASN A 294 -30.35 12.14 76.25
C ASN A 294 -29.91 12.97 77.48
N ALA A 295 -29.29 14.12 77.25
CA ALA A 295 -28.93 15.05 78.36
C ALA A 295 -30.18 15.51 79.08
N ASN A 296 -31.22 15.98 78.34
CA ASN A 296 -32.50 16.37 78.95
C ASN A 296 -33.18 15.23 79.68
N LEU A 297 -33.11 14.01 79.14
CA LEU A 297 -33.65 12.80 79.81
C LEU A 297 -32.89 12.48 81.12
N SER A 298 -31.56 12.66 81.12
CA SER A 298 -30.72 12.51 82.33
C SER A 298 -31.10 13.50 83.38
N ASP A 299 -31.23 14.78 83.04
CA ASP A 299 -31.68 15.84 83.97
C ASP A 299 -33.04 15.56 84.57
N ARG A 300 -33.99 15.16 83.70
CA ARG A 300 -35.35 14.76 84.25
C ARG A 300 -35.33 13.51 85.06
N THR A 301 -34.42 12.59 84.79
CA THR A 301 -34.29 11.35 85.58
C THR A 301 -33.70 11.69 86.96
N GLU A 302 -32.73 12.58 87.07
CA GLU A 302 -32.20 13.10 88.30
C GLU A 302 -33.25 13.85 89.10
N GLU A 303 -34.06 14.69 88.48
CA GLU A 303 -35.16 15.42 89.10
C GLU A 303 -36.24 14.47 89.59
N ALA A 304 -36.61 13.46 88.80
CA ALA A 304 -37.55 12.44 89.22
C ALA A 304 -37.01 11.57 90.41
N ALA A 305 -35.69 11.27 90.35
CA ALA A 305 -35.04 10.53 91.49
C ALA A 305 -35.04 11.34 92.79
N ALA A 306 -34.76 12.64 92.68
CA ALA A 306 -34.82 13.58 93.80
C ALA A 306 -36.25 13.70 94.36
N SER A 307 -37.29 13.81 93.52
CA SER A 307 -38.70 13.84 93.90
C SER A 307 -39.14 12.52 94.54
N LEU A 308 -38.64 11.39 94.04
CA LEU A 308 -38.89 10.08 94.67
C LEU A 308 -38.24 9.93 96.03
N GLN A 309 -37.02 10.46 96.26
CA GLN A 309 -36.34 10.51 97.51
C GLN A 309 -37.11 11.37 98.52
N GLU A 310 -37.60 12.55 98.11
CA GLU A 310 -38.44 13.42 98.95
C GLU A 310 -39.75 12.75 99.30
N THR A 311 -40.41 12.07 98.37
CA THR A 311 -41.64 11.30 98.61
C THR A 311 -41.37 10.16 99.56
N ALA A 312 -40.24 9.44 99.40
CA ALA A 312 -39.85 8.35 100.34
C ALA A 312 -39.60 8.88 101.79
N ALA A 313 -38.92 10.06 101.88
CA ALA A 313 -38.70 10.71 103.16
C ALA A 313 -40.03 11.18 103.79
N ALA A 314 -40.95 11.74 102.99
CA ALA A 314 -42.31 12.09 103.49
C ALA A 314 -43.11 10.89 103.94
N LEU A 315 -43.06 9.76 103.21
CA LEU A 315 -43.69 8.51 103.61
C LEU A 315 -43.12 7.93 104.94
N GLU A 316 -41.80 8.06 105.13
CA GLU A 316 -41.16 7.66 106.37
C GLU A 316 -41.57 8.54 107.57
N HIS A 317 -41.79 9.85 107.32
CA HIS A 317 -42.38 10.76 108.26
C HIS A 317 -43.81 10.41 108.58
N VAL A 318 -44.67 10.11 107.57
CA VAL A 318 -46.04 9.67 107.79
C VAL A 318 -46.08 8.37 108.57
N LYS A 319 -45.23 7.39 108.25
CA LYS A 319 -45.14 6.10 109.00
C LYS A 319 -44.78 6.33 110.47
N ARG A 320 -43.80 7.18 110.77
CA ARG A 320 -43.46 7.57 112.11
C ARG A 320 -44.63 8.22 112.88
N ALA A 321 -45.33 9.14 112.19
CA ALA A 321 -46.49 9.83 112.77
C ALA A 321 -47.64 8.83 113.07
N LEU A 322 -47.86 7.89 112.15
CA LEU A 322 -48.81 6.78 112.37
C LEU A 322 -48.42 5.85 113.55
N GLN A 323 -47.11 5.51 113.70
CA GLN A 323 -46.62 4.73 114.84
C GLN A 323 -46.85 5.48 116.18
N VAL A 324 -46.48 6.77 116.23
CA VAL A 324 -46.72 7.61 117.39
C VAL A 324 -48.24 7.71 117.71
N SER A 325 -49.05 7.86 116.66
CA SER A 325 -50.52 7.87 116.80
C SER A 325 -51.05 6.57 117.34
N ALA A 326 -50.54 5.41 116.82
CA ALA A 326 -50.94 4.09 117.33
C ALA A 326 -50.48 3.85 118.73
N GLU A 327 -49.27 4.26 119.18
CA GLU A 327 -48.81 4.22 120.54
C GLU A 327 -49.67 5.11 121.47
N THR A 328 -49.98 6.30 120.96
CA THR A 328 -50.82 7.26 121.71
C THR A 328 -52.23 6.69 121.93
N ALA A 329 -52.79 6.06 120.84
CA ALA A 329 -54.09 5.39 120.96
C ALA A 329 -54.04 4.18 121.96
N HIS A 330 -52.99 3.38 121.88
CA HIS A 330 -52.80 2.28 122.90
C HIS A 330 -52.65 2.79 124.31
N HIS A 331 -51.92 3.90 124.45
CA HIS A 331 -51.75 4.53 125.78
C HIS A 331 -53.09 5.12 126.32
N THR A 332 -53.88 5.63 125.40
CA THR A 332 -55.19 6.19 125.71
C THR A 332 -56.18 5.09 126.09
N GLU A 333 -56.16 3.96 125.35
CA GLU A 333 -56.96 2.79 125.59
C GLU A 333 -56.59 2.13 126.97
N ALA A 334 -55.29 2.04 127.26
CA ALA A 334 -54.80 1.57 128.56
C ALA A 334 -55.22 2.48 129.70
N ARG A 335 -55.28 3.79 129.56
CA ARG A 335 -55.79 4.73 130.55
C ARG A 335 -57.33 4.67 130.69
N ALA A 336 -58.03 4.45 129.55
CA ALA A 336 -59.48 4.30 129.61
C ALA A 336 -59.94 3.01 130.34
N ALA A 337 -59.09 1.98 130.28
CA ALA A 337 -59.33 0.69 131.01
C ALA A 337 -59.01 0.74 132.58
N GLN A 338 -58.30 1.87 132.95
CA GLN A 338 -57.93 2.08 134.35
C GLN A 338 -58.86 3.06 135.15
N ALA A 339 -59.79 3.66 134.44
CA ALA A 339 -60.81 4.53 135.02
C ALA A 339 -62.14 3.86 135.13
#